data_836a4443e8359f53bd2976a689cf3c70
#
_entry.id   836a4443e8359f53bd2976a689cf3c70
#
_cell.length_a   1.000
_cell.length_b   1.000
_cell.length_c   1.000
_cell.angle_alpha   90.00
_cell.angle_beta   90.00
_cell.angle_gamma   90.00
#
_symmetry.space_group_name_H-M   'P 1'
#
loop_
_entity.id
_entity.type
_entity.pdbx_description
1 polymer ?
#
loop_
_entity_poly.entity_id
_entity_poly.type
_entity_poly.pdbx_seq_one_letter_code
_entity_poly.pdbx_strand_id
1 'polypeptide(L)'
;MKPHPLRVAVLGAGPTGLEAALVAKSAGYAVTVYERGQPGSHLDRWGFLRMFTPFGMNATPLGRSALLRDQPDRELPADTDLLTGREFKDEYLLALAGCSALRGVVQTDARVLAVGRAGWRKSEPETAKLPPFRLLVRDGKGAERFDAADVVFDCTGTLQSPNWAGDGGLPAAGEVAARPHLSYWVDDVRDSRRAVYANRTVVVIGGGYSAATMACDLASVAEKDQSTWVVWLTHGPRSAPLPRLANDPLRERDRLAAKANHLAARCDGNLEYHPQTAVDEILCHGPEKGFRVSGRVNGKSQTWEAERVVACVGYRPDLSLTTELRVGEPVGDIVTAEPGYFVLGQKAAGRGGDFLLADGQAQIQRALALLQRPQLSVGRRAA
;
A
#
# COMPACT_ATOMS: atom_id res chain seq x y z
N MET A 1 -20.44 -32.96 -19.53
CA MET A 1 -20.55 -31.54 -19.04
C MET A 1 -19.18 -30.90 -19.10
N LYS A 2 -19.05 -29.69 -19.65
CA LYS A 2 -17.78 -28.94 -19.55
C LYS A 2 -17.53 -28.65 -18.07
N PRO A 3 -16.32 -28.87 -17.54
CA PRO A 3 -16.05 -28.53 -16.16
C PRO A 3 -16.30 -27.01 -15.96
N HIS A 4 -16.99 -26.67 -14.86
CA HIS A 4 -17.20 -25.27 -14.51
C HIS A 4 -15.81 -24.60 -14.31
N PRO A 5 -15.64 -23.37 -14.83
CA PRO A 5 -14.40 -22.64 -14.64
C PRO A 5 -14.15 -22.39 -13.14
N LEU A 6 -12.89 -22.45 -12.71
CA LEU A 6 -12.52 -22.12 -11.34
C LEU A 6 -12.95 -20.70 -11.00
N ARG A 7 -13.53 -20.53 -9.82
CA ARG A 7 -13.95 -19.22 -9.28
C ARG A 7 -12.77 -18.58 -8.59
N VAL A 8 -12.39 -17.41 -9.07
CA VAL A 8 -11.30 -16.60 -8.51
C VAL A 8 -11.91 -15.38 -7.83
N ALA A 9 -11.71 -15.27 -6.51
CA ALA A 9 -12.02 -14.07 -5.76
C ALA A 9 -10.77 -13.16 -5.71
N VAL A 10 -10.88 -11.93 -6.19
CA VAL A 10 -9.85 -10.90 -6.06
C VAL A 10 -10.29 -9.92 -4.99
N LEU A 11 -9.47 -9.74 -3.95
CA LEU A 11 -9.75 -8.85 -2.84
C LEU A 11 -9.03 -7.51 -3.07
N GLY A 12 -9.80 -6.45 -3.33
CA GLY A 12 -9.32 -5.11 -3.64
C GLY A 12 -9.26 -4.81 -5.13
N ALA A 13 -9.78 -3.65 -5.53
CA ALA A 13 -9.73 -3.10 -6.89
C ALA A 13 -8.69 -1.97 -7.01
N GLY A 14 -7.52 -2.16 -6.41
CA GLY A 14 -6.34 -1.34 -6.67
C GLY A 14 -5.66 -1.74 -8.00
N PRO A 15 -4.52 -1.14 -8.36
CA PRO A 15 -3.82 -1.43 -9.61
C PRO A 15 -3.57 -2.93 -9.81
N THR A 16 -2.97 -3.60 -8.82
CA THR A 16 -2.69 -5.05 -8.91
C THR A 16 -3.96 -5.87 -9.00
N GLY A 17 -5.02 -5.51 -8.27
CA GLY A 17 -6.27 -6.29 -8.24
C GLY A 17 -7.03 -6.23 -9.57
N LEU A 18 -7.13 -5.05 -10.19
CA LEU A 18 -7.79 -4.89 -11.49
C LEU A 18 -7.03 -5.63 -12.59
N GLU A 19 -5.71 -5.52 -12.61
CA GLU A 19 -4.87 -6.25 -13.57
C GLU A 19 -4.95 -7.76 -13.34
N ALA A 20 -4.93 -8.23 -12.09
CA ALA A 20 -5.10 -9.64 -11.77
C ALA A 20 -6.46 -10.18 -12.23
N ALA A 21 -7.52 -9.40 -12.03
CA ALA A 21 -8.86 -9.76 -12.49
C ALA A 21 -8.93 -9.86 -14.04
N LEU A 22 -8.35 -8.90 -14.74
CA LEU A 22 -8.33 -8.87 -16.19
C LEU A 22 -7.58 -10.08 -16.75
N VAL A 23 -6.39 -10.37 -16.23
CA VAL A 23 -5.55 -11.49 -16.67
C VAL A 23 -6.23 -12.83 -16.34
N ALA A 24 -6.79 -13.00 -15.14
CA ALA A 24 -7.50 -14.23 -14.76
C ALA A 24 -8.75 -14.46 -15.63
N LYS A 25 -9.52 -13.41 -15.92
CA LYS A 25 -10.68 -13.49 -16.79
C LYS A 25 -10.30 -13.85 -18.23
N SER A 26 -9.21 -13.27 -18.73
CA SER A 26 -8.68 -13.59 -20.06
C SER A 26 -8.18 -15.03 -20.15
N ALA A 27 -7.74 -15.62 -19.04
CA ALA A 27 -7.37 -17.04 -18.92
C ALA A 27 -8.59 -17.98 -18.78
N GLY A 28 -9.84 -17.47 -18.78
CA GLY A 28 -11.06 -18.26 -18.75
C GLY A 28 -11.58 -18.59 -17.36
N TYR A 29 -11.08 -17.96 -16.30
CA TYR A 29 -11.60 -18.13 -14.95
C TYR A 29 -12.89 -17.34 -14.71
N ALA A 30 -13.73 -17.79 -13.77
CA ALA A 30 -14.89 -17.06 -13.28
C ALA A 30 -14.41 -16.10 -12.16
N VAL A 31 -14.27 -14.81 -12.48
CA VAL A 31 -13.66 -13.81 -11.58
C VAL A 31 -14.71 -12.94 -10.92
N THR A 32 -14.53 -12.68 -9.62
CA THR A 32 -15.23 -11.63 -8.88
C THR A 32 -14.21 -10.80 -8.10
N VAL A 33 -14.27 -9.48 -8.26
CA VAL A 33 -13.46 -8.52 -7.51
C VAL A 33 -14.32 -7.91 -6.42
N TYR A 34 -13.85 -7.94 -5.18
CA TYR A 34 -14.49 -7.32 -4.03
C TYR A 34 -13.72 -6.05 -3.64
N GLU A 35 -14.33 -4.89 -3.83
CA GLU A 35 -13.77 -3.61 -3.44
C GLU A 35 -14.66 -2.95 -2.38
N ARG A 36 -14.07 -2.61 -1.24
CA ARG A 36 -14.82 -2.02 -0.11
C ARG A 36 -15.33 -0.61 -0.35
N GLY A 37 -14.76 0.10 -1.33
CA GLY A 37 -15.15 1.44 -1.76
C GLY A 37 -15.20 1.51 -3.28
N GLN A 38 -14.54 2.53 -3.84
CA GLN A 38 -14.41 2.69 -5.29
C GLN A 38 -13.04 2.18 -5.77
N PRO A 39 -12.92 1.71 -7.02
CA PRO A 39 -11.64 1.28 -7.58
C PRO A 39 -10.57 2.36 -7.43
N GLY A 40 -9.39 1.97 -6.93
CA GLY A 40 -8.28 2.88 -6.74
C GLY A 40 -8.45 3.92 -5.62
N SER A 41 -9.50 3.84 -4.77
CA SER A 41 -9.78 4.85 -3.72
C SER A 41 -8.63 5.08 -2.73
N HIS A 42 -7.71 4.12 -2.56
CA HIS A 42 -6.52 4.32 -1.73
C HIS A 42 -5.59 5.43 -2.28
N LEU A 43 -5.65 5.70 -3.59
CA LEU A 43 -4.88 6.76 -4.24
C LEU A 43 -5.38 8.17 -3.86
N ASP A 44 -6.64 8.31 -3.43
CA ASP A 44 -7.19 9.60 -3.02
C ASP A 44 -6.41 10.22 -1.85
N ARG A 45 -5.80 9.37 -1.03
CA ARG A 45 -5.00 9.78 0.14
C ARG A 45 -3.70 10.50 -0.25
N TRP A 46 -3.06 10.06 -1.32
CA TRP A 46 -1.78 10.58 -1.81
C TRP A 46 -1.82 10.95 -3.29
N GLY A 47 -3.02 11.14 -3.83
CA GLY A 47 -3.26 11.43 -5.23
C GLY A 47 -2.61 12.71 -5.75
N PHE A 48 -2.20 13.64 -4.88
CA PHE A 48 -1.44 14.83 -5.22
C PHE A 48 0.03 14.55 -5.54
N LEU A 49 0.57 13.42 -5.06
CA LEU A 49 1.97 13.04 -5.29
C LEU A 49 2.17 12.53 -6.71
N ARG A 50 3.24 13.00 -7.35
CA ARG A 50 3.72 12.46 -8.61
C ARG A 50 4.42 11.12 -8.38
N MET A 51 4.07 10.12 -9.16
CA MET A 51 4.68 8.80 -9.09
C MET A 51 6.11 8.86 -9.65
N PHE A 52 7.02 8.09 -9.08
CA PHE A 52 8.38 7.98 -9.60
C PHE A 52 8.46 7.18 -10.90
N THR A 53 7.53 6.24 -11.07
CA THR A 53 7.45 5.36 -12.23
C THR A 53 6.63 5.99 -13.33
N PRO A 54 7.10 5.97 -14.58
CA PRO A 54 6.32 6.45 -15.72
C PRO A 54 5.13 5.53 -16.01
N PHE A 55 4.14 6.06 -16.73
CA PHE A 55 2.89 5.36 -17.05
C PHE A 55 3.14 3.98 -17.67
N GLY A 56 4.14 3.88 -18.56
CA GLY A 56 4.52 2.61 -19.19
C GLY A 56 4.91 1.49 -18.23
N MET A 57 5.41 1.82 -17.04
CA MET A 57 5.72 0.84 -15.99
C MET A 57 4.49 0.50 -15.12
N ASN A 58 3.45 1.33 -15.14
CA ASN A 58 2.29 1.22 -14.24
C ASN A 58 1.08 0.54 -14.89
N ALA A 59 0.98 0.60 -16.24
CA ALA A 59 -0.11 0.04 -17.02
C ALA A 59 0.37 -1.15 -17.86
N THR A 60 -0.42 -2.25 -17.87
CA THR A 60 -0.06 -3.43 -18.65
C THR A 60 -0.48 -3.29 -20.12
N PRO A 61 0.19 -4.00 -21.07
CA PRO A 61 -0.28 -4.07 -22.46
C PRO A 61 -1.72 -4.61 -22.57
N LEU A 62 -2.08 -5.57 -21.71
CA LEU A 62 -3.43 -6.15 -21.69
C LEU A 62 -4.47 -5.13 -21.22
N GLY A 63 -4.17 -4.39 -20.15
CA GLY A 63 -5.06 -3.33 -19.64
C GLY A 63 -5.28 -2.23 -20.65
N ARG A 64 -4.21 -1.74 -21.32
CA ARG A 64 -4.31 -0.75 -22.39
C ARG A 64 -5.13 -1.27 -23.56
N SER A 65 -4.88 -2.51 -23.99
CA SER A 65 -5.64 -3.14 -25.10
C SER A 65 -7.11 -3.32 -24.74
N ALA A 66 -7.46 -3.57 -23.48
CA ALA A 66 -8.84 -3.65 -23.05
C ALA A 66 -9.54 -2.30 -23.16
N LEU A 67 -8.87 -1.20 -22.77
CA LEU A 67 -9.42 0.16 -22.89
C LEU A 67 -9.59 0.58 -24.35
N LEU A 68 -8.59 0.39 -25.18
CA LEU A 68 -8.62 0.77 -26.60
C LEU A 68 -9.61 -0.09 -27.41
N ARG A 69 -9.93 -1.30 -26.98
CA ARG A 69 -11.00 -2.11 -27.59
C ARG A 69 -12.36 -1.49 -27.38
N ASP A 70 -12.61 -0.92 -26.20
CA ASP A 70 -13.88 -0.29 -25.88
C ASP A 70 -14.00 1.12 -26.43
N GLN A 71 -12.88 1.83 -26.49
CA GLN A 71 -12.77 3.22 -26.92
C GLN A 71 -11.53 3.37 -27.83
N PRO A 72 -11.64 3.04 -29.13
CA PRO A 72 -10.49 3.07 -30.04
C PRO A 72 -9.80 4.43 -30.16
N ASP A 73 -10.58 5.51 -30.02
CA ASP A 73 -10.10 6.89 -30.12
C ASP A 73 -9.64 7.47 -28.78
N ARG A 74 -9.59 6.65 -27.71
CA ARG A 74 -9.14 7.11 -26.40
C ARG A 74 -7.65 7.41 -26.43
N GLU A 75 -7.29 8.62 -26.09
CA GLU A 75 -5.91 8.97 -25.82
C GLU A 75 -5.50 8.45 -24.43
N LEU A 76 -4.48 7.64 -24.39
CA LEU A 76 -3.83 7.18 -23.16
C LEU A 76 -2.59 8.04 -22.90
N PRO A 77 -2.18 8.23 -21.64
CA PRO A 77 -0.92 8.88 -21.31
C PRO A 77 0.25 8.20 -22.04
N ALA A 78 1.27 8.97 -22.41
CA ALA A 78 2.47 8.43 -23.03
C ALA A 78 3.25 7.55 -22.04
N ASP A 79 4.02 6.59 -22.57
CA ASP A 79 4.80 5.66 -21.74
C ASP A 79 5.77 6.37 -20.78
N THR A 80 6.23 7.54 -21.17
CA THR A 80 7.17 8.37 -20.41
C THR A 80 6.52 9.31 -19.40
N ASP A 81 5.19 9.44 -19.42
CA ASP A 81 4.48 10.39 -18.58
C ASP A 81 4.54 10.00 -17.11
N LEU A 82 4.89 10.96 -16.28
CA LEU A 82 4.90 10.84 -14.82
C LEU A 82 3.60 11.40 -14.27
N LEU A 83 2.65 10.51 -14.02
CA LEU A 83 1.34 10.87 -13.50
C LEU A 83 1.38 11.08 -11.99
N THR A 84 0.51 11.93 -11.48
CA THR A 84 0.13 11.92 -10.08
C THR A 84 -0.71 10.67 -9.78
N GLY A 85 -0.84 10.30 -8.50
CA GLY A 85 -1.71 9.19 -8.12
C GLY A 85 -3.16 9.40 -8.57
N ARG A 86 -3.65 10.66 -8.55
CA ARG A 86 -5.01 11.03 -8.99
C ARG A 86 -5.16 10.85 -10.50
N GLU A 87 -4.24 11.41 -11.28
CA GLU A 87 -4.25 11.24 -12.74
C GLU A 87 -4.21 9.76 -13.14
N PHE A 88 -3.36 8.95 -12.49
CA PHE A 88 -3.30 7.51 -12.76
C PHE A 88 -4.62 6.80 -12.41
N LYS A 89 -5.26 7.17 -11.30
CA LYS A 89 -6.58 6.64 -10.95
C LYS A 89 -7.62 7.00 -12.00
N ASP A 90 -7.71 8.28 -12.35
CA ASP A 90 -8.78 8.80 -13.20
C ASP A 90 -8.58 8.38 -14.66
N GLU A 91 -7.36 8.44 -15.19
CA GLU A 91 -7.06 8.13 -16.59
C GLU A 91 -7.00 6.64 -16.88
N TYR A 92 -6.60 5.81 -15.89
CA TYR A 92 -6.39 4.40 -16.15
C TYR A 92 -7.26 3.48 -15.29
N LEU A 93 -7.23 3.58 -13.95
CA LEU A 93 -7.84 2.56 -13.10
C LEU A 93 -9.37 2.56 -13.15
N LEU A 94 -10.01 3.74 -13.12
CA LEU A 94 -11.46 3.85 -13.22
C LEU A 94 -11.96 3.38 -14.58
N ALA A 95 -11.24 3.74 -15.64
CA ALA A 95 -11.54 3.28 -16.99
C ALA A 95 -11.40 1.76 -17.11
N LEU A 96 -10.32 1.17 -16.55
CA LEU A 96 -10.10 -0.27 -16.54
C LEU A 96 -11.19 -1.02 -15.77
N ALA A 97 -11.59 -0.52 -14.60
CA ALA A 97 -12.68 -1.10 -13.80
C ALA A 97 -14.03 -1.10 -14.55
N GLY A 98 -14.27 -0.05 -15.37
CA GLY A 98 -15.50 0.12 -16.17
C GLY A 98 -15.49 -0.55 -17.54
N CYS A 99 -14.34 -1.07 -18.01
CA CYS A 99 -14.23 -1.64 -19.36
C CYS A 99 -15.10 -2.90 -19.54
N SER A 100 -15.44 -3.21 -20.80
CA SER A 100 -16.30 -4.36 -21.16
C SER A 100 -15.72 -5.69 -20.65
N ALA A 101 -14.40 -5.81 -20.62
CA ALA A 101 -13.70 -7.00 -20.14
C ALA A 101 -13.94 -7.25 -18.64
N LEU A 102 -14.14 -6.21 -17.81
CA LEU A 102 -14.41 -6.31 -16.39
C LEU A 102 -15.86 -5.97 -15.99
N ARG A 103 -16.75 -5.75 -16.97
CA ARG A 103 -18.16 -5.47 -16.70
C ARG A 103 -18.82 -6.58 -15.89
N GLY A 104 -19.44 -6.22 -14.78
CA GLY A 104 -20.09 -7.16 -13.85
C GLY A 104 -19.14 -8.01 -13.01
N VAL A 105 -17.81 -7.78 -13.13
CA VAL A 105 -16.79 -8.48 -12.36
C VAL A 105 -16.45 -7.73 -11.08
N VAL A 106 -16.37 -6.40 -11.13
CA VAL A 106 -16.02 -5.55 -9.99
C VAL A 106 -17.27 -5.22 -9.18
N GLN A 107 -17.29 -5.64 -7.92
CA GLN A 107 -18.30 -5.28 -6.94
C GLN A 107 -17.73 -4.19 -6.04
N THR A 108 -18.23 -2.97 -6.18
CA THR A 108 -17.93 -1.85 -5.31
C THR A 108 -18.76 -1.90 -4.04
N ASP A 109 -18.35 -1.19 -3.00
CA ASP A 109 -19.00 -1.18 -1.68
C ASP A 109 -19.22 -2.60 -1.12
N ALA A 110 -18.33 -3.53 -1.49
CA ALA A 110 -18.34 -4.93 -1.11
C ALA A 110 -17.10 -5.27 -0.28
N ARG A 111 -17.21 -5.12 1.04
CA ARG A 111 -16.11 -5.34 1.97
C ARG A 111 -16.05 -6.80 2.41
N VAL A 112 -14.98 -7.49 2.08
CA VAL A 112 -14.68 -8.81 2.67
C VAL A 112 -14.24 -8.59 4.12
N LEU A 113 -14.90 -9.27 5.05
CA LEU A 113 -14.65 -9.18 6.49
C LEU A 113 -13.79 -10.33 7.00
N ALA A 114 -13.95 -11.52 6.42
CA ALA A 114 -13.21 -12.71 6.79
C ALA A 114 -13.17 -13.70 5.62
N VAL A 115 -12.12 -14.49 5.57
CA VAL A 115 -11.95 -15.61 4.63
C VAL A 115 -11.62 -16.87 5.43
N GLY A 116 -12.33 -17.95 5.16
CA GLY A 116 -12.10 -19.26 5.74
C GLY A 116 -12.38 -20.36 4.71
N ARG A 117 -12.42 -21.61 5.14
CA ARG A 117 -12.79 -22.76 4.31
C ARG A 117 -14.19 -23.26 4.68
N ALA A 118 -14.99 -23.65 3.70
CA ALA A 118 -16.32 -24.18 3.95
C ALA A 118 -16.24 -25.53 4.71
N GLY A 119 -16.80 -25.57 5.95
CA GLY A 119 -16.85 -26.79 6.74
C GLY A 119 -15.50 -27.31 7.24
N TRP A 120 -14.43 -26.51 7.22
CA TRP A 120 -13.11 -26.89 7.72
C TRP A 120 -12.52 -25.77 8.58
N ARG A 121 -11.88 -26.16 9.69
CA ARG A 121 -11.24 -25.22 10.62
C ARG A 121 -9.73 -25.32 10.53
N LYS A 122 -9.03 -24.23 10.75
CA LYS A 122 -7.57 -24.14 10.74
C LYS A 122 -6.88 -25.15 11.66
N SER A 123 -7.53 -25.53 12.77
CA SER A 123 -7.05 -26.51 13.75
C SER A 123 -7.23 -27.96 13.32
N GLU A 124 -8.01 -28.23 12.28
CA GLU A 124 -8.26 -29.58 11.81
C GLU A 124 -7.09 -30.10 10.95
N PRO A 125 -6.87 -31.44 10.91
CA PRO A 125 -5.85 -32.04 10.07
C PRO A 125 -6.07 -31.68 8.59
N GLU A 126 -4.97 -31.52 7.85
CA GLU A 126 -5.02 -31.28 6.43
C GLU A 126 -5.65 -32.46 5.69
N THR A 127 -6.62 -32.16 4.83
CA THR A 127 -7.29 -33.17 4.00
C THR A 127 -6.68 -33.18 2.60
N ALA A 128 -6.70 -34.33 1.93
CA ALA A 128 -6.19 -34.47 0.56
C ALA A 128 -6.87 -33.52 -0.44
N LYS A 129 -8.06 -33.03 -0.10
CA LYS A 129 -8.81 -32.07 -0.89
C LYS A 129 -9.44 -31.03 0.04
N LEU A 130 -8.87 -29.84 0.03
CA LEU A 130 -9.45 -28.71 0.78
C LEU A 130 -10.77 -28.25 0.14
N PRO A 131 -11.79 -27.92 0.95
CA PRO A 131 -13.03 -27.35 0.45
C PRO A 131 -12.80 -25.93 -0.11
N PRO A 132 -13.77 -25.39 -0.90
CA PRO A 132 -13.66 -24.04 -1.41
C PRO A 132 -13.55 -23.00 -0.29
N PHE A 133 -12.98 -21.85 -0.61
CA PHE A 133 -12.99 -20.71 0.28
C PHE A 133 -14.42 -20.21 0.48
N ARG A 134 -14.68 -19.72 1.68
CA ARG A 134 -15.91 -19.05 2.08
C ARG A 134 -15.54 -17.63 2.53
N LEU A 135 -16.12 -16.63 1.86
CA LEU A 135 -15.87 -15.22 2.13
C LEU A 135 -17.12 -14.61 2.79
N LEU A 136 -16.94 -13.96 3.93
CA LEU A 136 -17.98 -13.12 4.52
C LEU A 136 -17.85 -11.74 3.91
N VAL A 137 -18.86 -11.31 3.16
CA VAL A 137 -18.90 -10.04 2.44
C VAL A 137 -20.00 -9.16 2.99
N ARG A 138 -19.69 -7.90 3.31
CA ARG A 138 -20.64 -6.87 3.71
C ARG A 138 -20.81 -5.87 2.59
N ASP A 139 -22.03 -5.57 2.19
CA ASP A 139 -22.34 -4.54 1.21
C ASP A 139 -22.37 -3.13 1.82
N GLY A 140 -22.52 -2.10 0.97
CA GLY A 140 -22.59 -0.70 1.38
C GLY A 140 -23.79 -0.34 2.25
N LYS A 141 -24.82 -1.21 2.32
CA LYS A 141 -26.00 -1.06 3.18
C LYS A 141 -25.85 -1.79 4.51
N GLY A 142 -24.72 -2.49 4.72
CA GLY A 142 -24.43 -3.25 5.93
C GLY A 142 -24.96 -4.68 5.92
N ALA A 143 -25.61 -5.15 4.83
CA ALA A 143 -26.07 -6.53 4.72
C ALA A 143 -24.87 -7.47 4.47
N GLU A 144 -24.90 -8.62 5.14
CA GLU A 144 -23.84 -9.62 5.05
C GLU A 144 -24.30 -10.85 4.29
N ARG A 145 -23.40 -11.39 3.47
CA ARG A 145 -23.62 -12.64 2.75
C ARG A 145 -22.35 -13.46 2.70
N PHE A 146 -22.51 -14.75 2.41
CA PHE A 146 -21.39 -15.62 2.13
C PHE A 146 -21.27 -15.89 0.64
N ASP A 147 -20.08 -15.63 0.12
CA ASP A 147 -19.69 -16.00 -1.23
C ASP A 147 -18.65 -17.13 -1.19
N ALA A 148 -18.46 -17.84 -2.31
CA ALA A 148 -17.54 -18.96 -2.39
C ALA A 148 -16.58 -18.80 -3.56
N ALA A 149 -15.31 -19.15 -3.34
CA ALA A 149 -14.26 -19.16 -4.35
C ALA A 149 -13.38 -20.42 -4.25
N ASP A 150 -12.78 -20.80 -5.36
CA ASP A 150 -11.84 -21.92 -5.42
C ASP A 150 -10.40 -21.41 -5.24
N VAL A 151 -10.17 -20.16 -5.59
CA VAL A 151 -8.89 -19.43 -5.48
C VAL A 151 -9.13 -18.03 -4.96
N VAL A 152 -8.22 -17.52 -4.14
CA VAL A 152 -8.23 -16.13 -3.65
C VAL A 152 -6.94 -15.43 -4.05
N PHE A 153 -7.06 -14.25 -4.67
CA PHE A 153 -6.00 -13.29 -4.89
C PHE A 153 -6.18 -12.13 -3.91
N ASP A 154 -5.36 -12.09 -2.87
CA ASP A 154 -5.37 -11.01 -1.90
C ASP A 154 -4.52 -9.84 -2.40
N CYS A 155 -5.21 -8.85 -2.97
CA CYS A 155 -4.67 -7.60 -3.49
C CYS A 155 -5.02 -6.40 -2.59
N THR A 156 -5.28 -6.64 -1.29
CA THR A 156 -5.76 -5.61 -0.35
C THR A 156 -4.69 -4.55 0.01
N GLY A 157 -3.43 -4.81 -0.34
CA GLY A 157 -2.31 -3.91 -0.06
C GLY A 157 -1.97 -3.79 1.43
N THR A 158 -1.18 -2.78 1.79
CA THR A 158 -0.68 -2.57 3.16
C THR A 158 -1.05 -1.21 3.75
N LEU A 159 -1.47 -0.26 2.93
CA LEU A 159 -1.61 1.16 3.31
C LEU A 159 -2.56 1.43 4.49
N GLN A 160 -3.42 0.48 4.87
CA GLN A 160 -4.33 0.62 6.01
C GLN A 160 -3.67 0.29 7.36
N SER A 161 -2.50 -0.33 7.33
CA SER A 161 -1.80 -0.85 8.49
C SER A 161 -0.40 -0.25 8.60
N PRO A 162 -0.26 1.01 9.04
CA PRO A 162 1.05 1.61 9.27
C PRO A 162 1.83 0.83 10.32
N ASN A 163 3.13 0.80 10.18
CA ASN A 163 4.03 0.34 11.23
C ASN A 163 3.96 1.29 12.43
N TRP A 164 4.56 0.89 13.52
CA TRP A 164 4.73 1.73 14.70
C TRP A 164 6.03 2.53 14.60
N ALA A 165 6.05 3.69 15.27
CA ALA A 165 7.20 4.58 15.26
C ALA A 165 8.27 4.21 16.29
N GLY A 166 7.93 3.38 17.27
CA GLY A 166 8.84 3.00 18.35
C GLY A 166 9.94 2.02 17.91
N ASP A 167 10.95 1.91 18.76
CA ASP A 167 12.12 1.07 18.54
C ASP A 167 11.74 -0.40 18.34
N GLY A 168 12.47 -1.10 17.47
CA GLY A 168 12.22 -2.50 17.14
C GLY A 168 10.88 -2.78 16.46
N GLY A 169 10.15 -1.75 15.99
CA GLY A 169 8.84 -1.87 15.35
C GLY A 169 7.69 -2.07 16.33
N LEU A 170 7.92 -1.86 17.61
CA LEU A 170 6.89 -1.79 18.66
C LEU A 170 6.25 -0.39 18.67
N PRO A 171 5.03 -0.25 19.24
CA PRO A 171 4.54 1.09 19.53
C PRO A 171 5.47 1.80 20.51
N ALA A 172 5.77 3.06 20.28
CA ALA A 172 6.36 3.90 21.30
C ALA A 172 5.39 4.04 22.48
N ALA A 173 5.90 4.26 23.68
CA ALA A 173 5.05 4.47 24.85
C ALA A 173 4.09 5.65 24.58
N GLY A 174 2.79 5.45 24.77
CA GLY A 174 1.75 6.45 24.45
C GLY A 174 1.31 6.53 23.00
N GLU A 175 2.03 5.95 22.03
CA GLU A 175 1.69 6.02 20.59
C GLU A 175 0.32 5.43 20.28
N VAL A 176 -0.07 4.34 20.96
CA VAL A 176 -1.40 3.71 20.75
C VAL A 176 -2.51 4.69 21.06
N ALA A 177 -2.40 5.42 22.16
CA ALA A 177 -3.37 6.44 22.57
C ALA A 177 -3.30 7.69 21.68
N ALA A 178 -2.09 8.08 21.25
CA ALA A 178 -1.86 9.24 20.40
C ALA A 178 -2.25 9.00 18.93
N ARG A 179 -2.43 7.74 18.50
CA ARG A 179 -2.65 7.35 17.10
C ARG A 179 -3.74 8.12 16.35
N PRO A 180 -4.90 8.46 16.93
CA PRO A 180 -5.92 9.24 16.23
C PRO A 180 -5.49 10.68 15.89
N HIS A 181 -4.42 11.17 16.51
CA HIS A 181 -3.90 12.52 16.36
C HIS A 181 -2.59 12.58 15.53
N LEU A 182 -1.99 11.43 15.23
CA LEU A 182 -0.81 11.30 14.40
C LEU A 182 -1.18 11.21 12.91
N SER A 183 -0.33 11.74 12.03
CA SER A 183 -0.40 11.37 10.62
C SER A 183 0.60 10.24 10.33
N TYR A 184 0.15 9.17 9.66
CA TYR A 184 1.01 8.08 9.16
C TYR A 184 1.18 8.15 7.64
N TRP A 185 0.83 9.31 7.04
CA TRP A 185 0.76 9.52 5.61
C TRP A 185 1.62 10.70 5.20
N VAL A 186 1.97 10.73 3.92
CA VAL A 186 2.43 11.96 3.30
C VAL A 186 1.22 12.87 3.12
N ASP A 187 1.20 13.99 3.82
CA ASP A 187 0.16 15.00 3.70
C ASP A 187 0.56 16.07 2.68
N ASP A 188 -0.40 16.65 2.00
CA ASP A 188 -0.19 17.76 1.05
C ASP A 188 0.06 19.08 1.81
N VAL A 189 1.23 19.18 2.40
CA VAL A 189 1.63 20.32 3.25
C VAL A 189 1.90 21.59 2.46
N ARG A 190 2.06 21.49 1.14
CA ARG A 190 2.33 22.64 0.28
C ARG A 190 1.06 23.35 -0.18
N ASP A 191 -0.08 22.64 -0.17
CA ASP A 191 -1.36 23.11 -0.67
C ASP A 191 -2.49 22.81 0.33
N SER A 192 -3.26 21.77 0.13
CA SER A 192 -4.53 21.53 0.84
C SER A 192 -4.41 21.36 2.36
N ARG A 193 -3.24 20.93 2.86
CA ARG A 193 -2.96 20.75 4.29
C ARG A 193 -2.00 21.79 4.86
N ARG A 194 -1.63 22.82 4.10
CA ARG A 194 -0.66 23.82 4.54
C ARG A 194 -1.02 24.45 5.89
N ALA A 195 -2.26 24.85 6.09
CA ALA A 195 -2.72 25.50 7.33
C ALA A 195 -2.56 24.62 8.59
N VAL A 196 -2.44 23.30 8.43
CA VAL A 196 -2.24 22.36 9.54
C VAL A 196 -0.79 22.37 10.03
N TYR A 197 0.16 22.71 9.15
CA TYR A 197 1.60 22.55 9.37
C TYR A 197 2.38 23.86 9.40
N ALA A 198 1.93 24.88 8.68
CA ALA A 198 2.60 26.18 8.62
C ALA A 198 2.67 26.87 10.00
N ASN A 199 3.81 27.47 10.30
CA ASN A 199 4.12 28.16 11.55
C ASN A 199 4.02 27.23 12.79
N ARG A 200 4.41 25.96 12.65
CA ARG A 200 4.39 24.96 13.71
C ARG A 200 5.67 24.14 13.71
N THR A 201 6.01 23.62 14.88
CA THR A 201 7.03 22.59 15.02
C THR A 201 6.44 21.24 14.63
N VAL A 202 7.08 20.58 13.64
CA VAL A 202 6.66 19.31 13.08
C VAL A 202 7.74 18.27 13.26
N VAL A 203 7.45 17.18 13.97
CA VAL A 203 8.34 16.02 14.03
C VAL A 203 7.98 15.06 12.90
N VAL A 204 8.94 14.75 12.04
CA VAL A 204 8.83 13.75 10.97
C VAL A 204 9.66 12.53 11.37
N ILE A 205 9.02 11.36 11.50
CA ILE A 205 9.68 10.10 11.88
C ILE A 205 9.71 9.17 10.67
N GLY A 206 10.89 8.71 10.29
CA GLY A 206 11.08 7.73 9.22
C GLY A 206 12.25 8.05 8.29
N GLY A 207 12.83 7.02 7.68
CA GLY A 207 14.01 7.11 6.80
C GLY A 207 13.76 6.74 5.34
N GLY A 208 12.48 6.61 4.91
CA GLY A 208 12.11 6.28 3.54
C GLY A 208 11.73 7.50 2.70
N TYR A 209 11.37 7.24 1.44
CA TYR A 209 10.99 8.30 0.48
C TYR A 209 9.79 9.12 0.94
N SER A 210 8.82 8.54 1.66
CA SER A 210 7.68 9.27 2.22
C SER A 210 8.12 10.31 3.26
N ALA A 211 9.02 9.93 4.17
CA ALA A 211 9.57 10.87 5.16
C ALA A 211 10.40 11.97 4.49
N ALA A 212 11.22 11.61 3.49
CA ALA A 212 11.99 12.56 2.72
C ALA A 212 11.11 13.55 1.95
N THR A 213 9.99 13.09 1.36
CA THR A 213 9.01 13.97 0.73
C THR A 213 8.44 14.97 1.75
N MET A 214 7.97 14.46 2.91
CA MET A 214 7.46 15.31 3.97
C MET A 214 8.49 16.34 4.45
N ALA A 215 9.72 15.92 4.73
CA ALA A 215 10.78 16.82 5.18
C ALA A 215 11.13 17.89 4.13
N CYS A 216 11.24 17.49 2.85
CA CYS A 216 11.51 18.42 1.76
C CYS A 216 10.37 19.42 1.51
N ASP A 217 9.13 18.98 1.63
CA ASP A 217 7.96 19.85 1.41
C ASP A 217 7.74 20.78 2.60
N LEU A 218 7.93 20.30 3.84
CA LEU A 218 7.89 21.13 5.04
C LEU A 218 9.03 22.16 5.05
N ALA A 219 10.25 21.81 4.62
CA ALA A 219 11.33 22.78 4.45
C ALA A 219 10.95 23.88 3.45
N SER A 220 10.27 23.52 2.35
CA SER A 220 9.77 24.51 1.39
C SER A 220 8.63 25.37 1.94
N VAL A 221 7.83 24.86 2.89
CA VAL A 221 6.84 25.65 3.64
C VAL A 221 7.56 26.61 4.57
N ALA A 222 8.59 26.17 5.28
CA ALA A 222 9.37 26.99 6.22
C ALA A 222 10.08 28.17 5.57
N GLU A 223 10.43 28.09 4.27
CA GLU A 223 10.97 29.23 3.49
C GLU A 223 10.00 30.42 3.44
N LYS A 224 8.69 30.16 3.51
CA LYS A 224 7.63 31.18 3.43
C LYS A 224 7.03 31.49 4.81
N ASP A 225 6.81 30.46 5.61
CA ASP A 225 6.24 30.50 6.95
C ASP A 225 7.35 30.26 7.98
N GLN A 226 8.13 31.32 8.26
CA GLN A 226 9.41 31.26 8.97
C GLN A 226 9.35 30.70 10.39
N SER A 227 8.17 30.64 11.01
CA SER A 227 7.96 29.99 12.31
C SER A 227 7.74 28.48 12.18
N THR A 228 7.74 27.91 10.97
CA THR A 228 7.68 26.47 10.76
C THR A 228 9.04 25.87 11.09
N TRP A 229 9.06 24.85 11.96
CA TRP A 229 10.25 24.14 12.35
C TRP A 229 10.10 22.64 12.11
N VAL A 230 11.08 22.00 11.51
CA VAL A 230 11.04 20.58 11.14
C VAL A 230 12.11 19.81 11.92
N VAL A 231 11.70 18.81 12.66
CA VAL A 231 12.60 17.85 13.32
C VAL A 231 12.47 16.51 12.61
N TRP A 232 13.51 16.09 11.91
CA TRP A 232 13.48 14.85 11.14
C TRP A 232 14.28 13.75 11.82
N LEU A 233 13.58 12.70 12.30
CA LEU A 233 14.14 11.60 13.06
C LEU A 233 14.24 10.34 12.19
N THR A 234 15.43 9.73 12.10
CA THR A 234 15.63 8.48 11.38
C THR A 234 16.38 7.44 12.21
N HIS A 235 15.95 6.19 12.14
CA HIS A 235 16.59 5.07 12.85
C HIS A 235 17.97 4.73 12.26
N GLY A 236 18.15 4.89 10.96
CA GLY A 236 19.38 4.52 10.26
C GLY A 236 20.60 5.33 10.70
N PRO A 237 21.82 4.76 10.62
CA PRO A 237 23.05 5.43 11.07
C PRO A 237 23.59 6.45 10.07
N ARG A 238 22.95 6.64 8.94
CA ARG A 238 23.49 7.43 7.83
C ARG A 238 23.27 8.93 8.05
N SER A 239 24.31 9.70 7.83
CA SER A 239 24.21 11.16 7.68
C SER A 239 23.41 11.56 6.43
N ALA A 240 23.41 10.71 5.39
CA ALA A 240 22.55 10.83 4.23
C ALA A 240 21.34 9.88 4.41
N PRO A 241 20.12 10.40 4.64
CA PRO A 241 18.95 9.58 4.97
C PRO A 241 18.56 8.58 3.87
N LEU A 242 18.76 8.94 2.59
CA LEU A 242 18.40 8.07 1.47
C LEU A 242 19.63 7.61 0.69
N PRO A 243 19.71 6.31 0.34
CA PRO A 243 20.74 5.84 -0.59
C PRO A 243 20.47 6.44 -1.98
N ARG A 244 21.51 6.90 -2.66
CA ARG A 244 21.43 7.20 -4.08
C ARG A 244 21.91 5.97 -4.86
N LEU A 245 21.07 5.53 -5.80
CA LEU A 245 21.39 4.39 -6.66
C LEU A 245 22.20 4.89 -7.86
N ALA A 246 23.34 4.25 -8.13
CA ALA A 246 24.11 4.55 -9.36
C ALA A 246 23.23 4.22 -10.58
N ASN A 247 23.07 5.19 -11.49
CA ASN A 247 22.25 5.05 -12.69
C ASN A 247 20.77 4.71 -12.42
N ASP A 248 20.18 5.29 -11.35
CA ASP A 248 18.75 5.10 -11.07
C ASP A 248 17.91 5.47 -12.29
N PRO A 249 17.14 4.52 -12.88
CA PRO A 249 16.27 4.82 -14.01
C PRO A 249 15.11 5.76 -13.64
N LEU A 250 14.79 5.89 -12.33
CA LEU A 250 13.72 6.72 -11.80
C LEU A 250 14.27 8.08 -11.37
N ARG A 251 14.41 8.99 -12.33
CA ARG A 251 15.05 10.31 -12.13
C ARG A 251 14.45 11.13 -11.00
N GLU A 252 13.12 11.10 -10.83
CA GLU A 252 12.47 11.87 -9.77
C GLU A 252 12.75 11.27 -8.37
N ARG A 253 12.93 9.96 -8.28
CA ARG A 253 13.36 9.29 -7.06
C ARG A 253 14.77 9.72 -6.66
N ASP A 254 15.70 9.73 -7.60
CA ASP A 254 17.08 10.20 -7.37
C ASP A 254 17.12 11.69 -7.02
N ARG A 255 16.34 12.54 -7.69
CA ARG A 255 16.22 13.97 -7.36
C ARG A 255 15.73 14.20 -5.93
N LEU A 256 14.70 13.44 -5.50
CA LEU A 256 14.22 13.53 -4.12
C LEU A 256 15.31 13.09 -3.15
N ALA A 257 16.00 11.97 -3.42
CA ALA A 257 17.10 11.50 -2.58
C ALA A 257 18.23 12.54 -2.47
N ALA A 258 18.63 13.16 -3.58
CA ALA A 258 19.64 14.20 -3.60
C ALA A 258 19.21 15.43 -2.77
N LYS A 259 17.97 15.90 -2.95
CA LYS A 259 17.43 17.05 -2.21
C LYS A 259 17.35 16.77 -0.70
N ALA A 260 16.81 15.60 -0.33
CA ALA A 260 16.65 15.20 1.07
C ALA A 260 18.02 15.04 1.77
N ASN A 261 19.00 14.41 1.11
CA ASN A 261 20.36 14.26 1.63
C ASN A 261 21.07 15.60 1.79
N HIS A 262 20.85 16.53 0.85
CA HIS A 262 21.39 17.88 0.94
C HIS A 262 20.81 18.64 2.14
N LEU A 263 19.48 18.60 2.33
CA LEU A 263 18.83 19.22 3.48
C LEU A 263 19.31 18.64 4.81
N ALA A 264 19.45 17.33 4.90
CA ALA A 264 19.95 16.65 6.10
C ALA A 264 21.42 17.02 6.42
N ALA A 265 22.24 17.24 5.39
CA ALA A 265 23.67 17.57 5.57
C ALA A 265 23.91 19.04 5.96
N ARG A 266 23.06 19.95 5.50
CA ARG A 266 23.24 21.40 5.76
C ARG A 266 23.04 21.74 7.23
N CYS A 267 22.05 21.12 7.89
CA CYS A 267 21.67 21.44 9.29
C CYS A 267 21.47 22.95 9.52
N ASP A 268 21.00 23.67 8.48
CA ASP A 268 20.73 25.08 8.50
C ASP A 268 19.24 25.35 8.16
N GLY A 269 18.83 26.56 8.43
CA GLY A 269 17.42 26.94 8.26
C GLY A 269 16.53 26.29 9.33
N ASN A 270 15.28 26.05 8.98
CA ASN A 270 14.25 25.58 9.92
C ASN A 270 14.09 24.04 9.87
N LEU A 271 15.19 23.29 9.69
CA LEU A 271 15.17 21.83 9.71
C LEU A 271 16.34 21.28 10.52
N GLU A 272 16.03 20.40 11.47
CA GLU A 272 17.00 19.60 12.20
C GLU A 272 16.90 18.14 11.75
N TYR A 273 18.04 17.49 11.49
CA TYR A 273 18.10 16.08 11.13
C TYR A 273 18.83 15.27 12.22
N HIS A 274 18.16 14.23 12.73
CA HIS A 274 18.70 13.35 13.77
C HIS A 274 18.75 11.90 13.25
N PRO A 275 19.90 11.42 12.77
CA PRO A 275 20.12 10.01 12.47
C PRO A 275 20.28 9.19 13.76
N GLN A 276 20.25 7.86 13.65
CA GLN A 276 20.40 6.93 14.78
C GLN A 276 19.48 7.25 15.96
N THR A 277 18.24 7.60 15.63
CA THR A 277 17.23 7.93 16.63
C THR A 277 16.30 6.75 16.83
N ALA A 278 16.24 6.25 18.05
CA ALA A 278 15.23 5.31 18.53
C ALA A 278 14.16 6.11 19.27
N VAL A 279 12.91 6.04 18.81
CA VAL A 279 11.77 6.71 19.47
C VAL A 279 11.25 5.80 20.58
N ASP A 280 11.25 6.30 21.82
CA ASP A 280 10.81 5.54 22.99
C ASP A 280 9.38 5.92 23.41
N GLU A 281 8.98 7.19 23.23
CA GLU A 281 7.70 7.70 23.70
C GLU A 281 7.10 8.74 22.73
N ILE A 282 5.78 8.72 22.56
CA ILE A 282 4.98 9.74 21.86
C ILE A 282 3.75 10.03 22.70
N LEU A 283 3.73 11.15 23.40
CA LEU A 283 2.59 11.60 24.21
C LEU A 283 1.83 12.71 23.49
N CYS A 284 0.52 12.55 23.35
CA CYS A 284 -0.37 13.61 22.88
C CYS A 284 -1.01 14.31 24.08
N HIS A 285 -0.76 15.60 24.23
CA HIS A 285 -1.35 16.42 25.30
C HIS A 285 -2.73 16.98 24.93
N GLY A 286 -3.22 16.67 23.74
CA GLY A 286 -4.49 17.14 23.16
C GLY A 286 -4.27 17.86 21.84
N PRO A 287 -5.34 18.01 21.01
CA PRO A 287 -5.22 18.54 19.64
C PRO A 287 -4.56 19.92 19.54
N GLU A 288 -4.77 20.77 20.55
CA GLU A 288 -4.24 22.14 20.60
C GLU A 288 -2.94 22.25 21.41
N LYS A 289 -2.63 21.26 22.25
CA LYS A 289 -1.46 21.29 23.13
C LYS A 289 -0.25 20.57 22.53
N GLY A 290 -0.44 19.88 21.42
CA GLY A 290 0.64 19.20 20.70
C GLY A 290 1.11 17.89 21.34
N PHE A 291 2.38 17.58 21.08
CA PHE A 291 3.00 16.31 21.40
C PHE A 291 4.34 16.51 22.08
N ARG A 292 4.67 15.56 22.97
CA ARG A 292 6.03 15.31 23.39
C ARG A 292 6.52 14.01 22.74
N VAL A 293 7.65 14.08 22.04
CA VAL A 293 8.33 12.92 21.48
C VAL A 293 9.65 12.75 22.23
N SER A 294 9.89 11.59 22.82
CA SER A 294 11.12 11.29 23.54
C SER A 294 11.80 10.07 22.92
N GLY A 295 13.12 10.06 22.94
CA GLY A 295 13.89 8.98 22.35
C GLY A 295 15.38 9.08 22.66
N ARG A 296 16.16 8.26 21.97
CA ARG A 296 17.63 8.22 22.11
C ARG A 296 18.28 8.51 20.76
N VAL A 297 19.08 9.56 20.70
CA VAL A 297 19.94 9.90 19.55
C VAL A 297 21.35 9.44 19.86
N ASN A 298 21.90 8.51 19.07
CA ASN A 298 23.21 7.91 19.35
C ASN A 298 23.32 7.39 20.81
N GLY A 299 22.23 6.82 21.34
CA GLY A 299 22.16 6.30 22.70
C GLY A 299 21.93 7.35 23.81
N LYS A 300 21.91 8.65 23.50
CA LYS A 300 21.68 9.73 24.47
C LYS A 300 20.21 10.16 24.42
N SER A 301 19.58 10.26 25.60
CA SER A 301 18.19 10.70 25.70
C SER A 301 18.00 12.12 25.19
N GLN A 302 16.95 12.32 24.39
CA GLN A 302 16.53 13.60 23.86
C GLN A 302 15.00 13.66 23.80
N THR A 303 14.46 14.89 23.93
CA THR A 303 13.02 15.14 23.89
C THR A 303 12.72 16.33 22.97
N TRP A 304 11.64 16.23 22.22
CA TRP A 304 11.14 17.27 21.32
C TRP A 304 9.67 17.58 21.65
N GLU A 305 9.35 18.84 21.76
CA GLU A 305 7.96 19.33 21.83
C GLU A 305 7.54 19.73 20.42
N ALA A 306 6.37 19.33 19.99
CA ALA A 306 5.88 19.59 18.64
C ALA A 306 4.36 19.76 18.59
N GLU A 307 3.86 20.62 17.71
CA GLU A 307 2.42 20.72 17.47
C GLU A 307 1.91 19.61 16.54
N ARG A 308 2.77 19.02 15.71
CA ARG A 308 2.40 17.95 14.79
C ARG A 308 3.46 16.86 14.76
N VAL A 309 3.01 15.62 14.58
CA VAL A 309 3.88 14.46 14.37
C VAL A 309 3.40 13.70 13.14
N VAL A 310 4.33 13.43 12.21
CA VAL A 310 4.11 12.63 11.01
C VAL A 310 5.02 11.42 11.03
N ALA A 311 4.45 10.24 11.19
CA ALA A 311 5.16 8.97 11.29
C ALA A 311 5.15 8.25 9.93
N CYS A 312 6.08 8.60 9.05
CA CYS A 312 6.29 7.95 7.75
C CYS A 312 7.16 6.68 7.90
N VAL A 313 6.69 5.74 8.69
CA VAL A 313 7.44 4.55 9.13
C VAL A 313 7.15 3.29 8.28
N GLY A 314 6.50 3.47 7.13
CA GLY A 314 6.08 2.37 6.25
C GLY A 314 4.85 1.64 6.76
N TYR A 315 4.54 0.52 6.11
CA TYR A 315 3.30 -0.22 6.32
C TYR A 315 3.57 -1.70 6.43
N ARG A 316 2.62 -2.45 7.01
CA ARG A 316 2.68 -3.91 7.17
C ARG A 316 1.44 -4.58 6.60
N PRO A 317 1.53 -5.85 6.19
CA PRO A 317 0.38 -6.65 5.82
C PRO A 317 -0.66 -6.72 6.94
N ASP A 318 -1.93 -6.51 6.60
CA ASP A 318 -3.05 -6.78 7.49
C ASP A 318 -3.52 -8.23 7.27
N LEU A 319 -3.39 -9.07 8.31
CA LEU A 319 -3.77 -10.48 8.29
C LEU A 319 -5.12 -10.75 8.95
N SER A 320 -5.85 -9.71 9.35
CA SER A 320 -7.14 -9.86 10.06
C SER A 320 -8.18 -10.64 9.27
N LEU A 321 -8.13 -10.58 7.93
CA LEU A 321 -9.03 -11.32 7.04
C LEU A 321 -8.79 -12.84 7.05
N THR A 322 -7.59 -13.28 7.42
CA THR A 322 -7.07 -14.65 7.21
C THR A 322 -6.78 -15.39 8.51
N THR A 323 -7.38 -14.94 9.63
CA THR A 323 -7.16 -15.55 10.94
C THR A 323 -7.52 -17.05 10.97
N GLU A 324 -8.50 -17.47 10.17
CA GLU A 324 -8.95 -18.85 10.03
C GLU A 324 -8.23 -19.63 8.90
N LEU A 325 -7.18 -19.05 8.32
CA LEU A 325 -6.37 -19.66 7.27
C LEU A 325 -4.91 -19.80 7.72
N ARG A 326 -4.16 -20.67 7.06
CA ARG A 326 -2.72 -20.84 7.29
C ARG A 326 -1.89 -19.82 6.50
N VAL A 327 -2.29 -18.56 6.59
CA VAL A 327 -1.60 -17.43 5.96
C VAL A 327 -0.74 -16.73 7.00
N GLY A 328 0.57 -16.79 6.82
CA GLY A 328 1.53 -16.05 7.62
C GLY A 328 1.80 -14.66 7.06
N GLU A 329 2.64 -13.86 7.74
CA GLU A 329 3.10 -12.57 7.22
C GLU A 329 3.94 -12.82 5.95
N PRO A 330 3.59 -12.20 4.80
CA PRO A 330 4.36 -12.35 3.57
C PRO A 330 5.77 -11.77 3.71
N VAL A 331 6.74 -12.47 3.13
CA VAL A 331 8.17 -12.10 3.18
C VAL A 331 8.79 -12.07 1.78
N GLY A 332 8.09 -11.52 0.82
CA GLY A 332 8.54 -11.42 -0.56
C GLY A 332 8.05 -12.53 -1.50
N ASP A 333 7.19 -13.44 -1.02
CA ASP A 333 6.56 -14.47 -1.85
C ASP A 333 5.05 -14.27 -1.97
N ILE A 334 4.50 -14.67 -3.11
CA ILE A 334 3.05 -14.68 -3.38
C ILE A 334 2.36 -15.93 -2.85
N VAL A 335 3.12 -17.01 -2.62
CA VAL A 335 2.61 -18.31 -2.16
C VAL A 335 2.52 -18.31 -0.65
N THR A 336 1.38 -18.74 -0.14
CA THR A 336 1.15 -18.93 1.30
C THR A 336 1.09 -20.41 1.64
N ALA A 337 1.11 -20.75 2.93
CA ALA A 337 0.89 -22.11 3.39
C ALA A 337 -0.58 -22.57 3.21
N GLU A 338 -1.47 -21.67 2.78
CA GLU A 338 -2.87 -21.98 2.47
C GLU A 338 -3.03 -22.24 0.96
N PRO A 339 -3.25 -23.47 0.51
CA PRO A 339 -3.34 -23.79 -0.91
C PRO A 339 -4.46 -23.02 -1.61
N GLY A 340 -4.13 -22.40 -2.75
CA GLY A 340 -5.08 -21.58 -3.52
C GLY A 340 -5.30 -20.16 -3.00
N TYR A 341 -4.61 -19.77 -1.92
CA TYR A 341 -4.59 -18.40 -1.44
C TYR A 341 -3.25 -17.73 -1.81
N PHE A 342 -3.31 -16.73 -2.67
CA PHE A 342 -2.14 -15.98 -3.15
C PHE A 342 -2.21 -14.56 -2.64
N VAL A 343 -1.10 -14.06 -2.11
CA VAL A 343 -0.96 -12.65 -1.75
C VAL A 343 -0.25 -11.93 -2.91
N LEU A 344 -0.83 -10.83 -3.39
CA LEU A 344 -0.31 -10.09 -4.54
C LEU A 344 -0.12 -8.60 -4.22
N GLY A 345 0.68 -7.93 -5.03
CA GLY A 345 0.97 -6.51 -4.88
C GLY A 345 1.90 -6.22 -3.72
N GLN A 346 1.82 -4.99 -3.21
CA GLN A 346 2.64 -4.53 -2.08
C GLN A 346 2.54 -5.46 -0.84
N LYS A 347 1.39 -6.09 -0.64
CA LYS A 347 1.18 -7.00 0.49
C LYS A 347 2.12 -8.21 0.44
N ALA A 348 2.39 -8.74 -0.76
CA ALA A 348 3.34 -9.85 -0.94
C ALA A 348 4.80 -9.44 -0.63
N ALA A 349 5.16 -8.19 -0.88
CA ALA A 349 6.47 -7.65 -0.51
C ALA A 349 6.65 -7.50 1.02
N GLY A 350 5.60 -7.72 1.80
CA GLY A 350 5.61 -7.60 3.25
C GLY A 350 5.82 -6.15 3.69
N ARG A 351 6.84 -5.92 4.53
CA ARG A 351 7.22 -4.59 5.04
C ARG A 351 8.22 -3.85 4.16
N GLY A 352 8.62 -4.45 3.02
CA GLY A 352 9.57 -3.84 2.09
C GLY A 352 9.00 -2.57 1.44
N GLY A 353 9.86 -1.56 1.30
CA GLY A 353 9.50 -0.26 0.71
C GLY A 353 9.78 -0.13 -0.79
N ASP A 354 10.34 -1.15 -1.42
CA ASP A 354 10.89 -1.07 -2.79
C ASP A 354 9.94 -1.59 -3.87
N PHE A 355 8.71 -1.96 -3.51
CA PHE A 355 7.71 -2.49 -4.44
C PHE A 355 7.31 -1.46 -5.49
N LEU A 356 7.32 -1.89 -6.75
CA LEU A 356 6.80 -1.15 -7.90
C LEU A 356 5.58 -1.89 -8.48
N LEU A 357 4.71 -1.19 -9.21
CA LEU A 357 3.55 -1.82 -9.86
C LEU A 357 3.97 -2.89 -10.89
N ALA A 358 5.12 -2.73 -11.52
CA ALA A 358 5.71 -3.74 -12.41
C ALA A 358 5.98 -5.07 -11.69
N ASP A 359 6.37 -5.04 -10.41
CA ASP A 359 6.56 -6.26 -9.61
C ASP A 359 5.22 -6.98 -9.41
N GLY A 360 4.14 -6.21 -9.19
CA GLY A 360 2.78 -6.74 -9.10
C GLY A 360 2.34 -7.45 -10.38
N GLN A 361 2.72 -6.93 -11.55
CA GLN A 361 2.45 -7.57 -12.83
C GLN A 361 3.18 -8.92 -12.96
N ALA A 362 4.45 -8.99 -12.57
CA ALA A 362 5.21 -10.24 -12.53
C ALA A 362 4.59 -11.26 -11.55
N GLN A 363 4.13 -10.81 -10.39
CA GLN A 363 3.45 -11.63 -9.40
C GLN A 363 2.16 -12.24 -9.96
N ILE A 364 1.35 -11.49 -10.70
CA ILE A 364 0.12 -11.97 -11.35
C ILE A 364 0.43 -13.09 -12.33
N GLN A 365 1.42 -12.92 -13.20
CA GLN A 365 1.81 -13.93 -14.18
C GLN A 365 2.27 -15.23 -13.48
N ARG A 366 3.05 -15.09 -12.40
CA ARG A 366 3.48 -16.23 -11.60
C ARG A 366 2.31 -16.96 -10.93
N ALA A 367 1.34 -16.25 -10.37
CA ALA A 367 0.15 -16.84 -9.74
C ALA A 367 -0.65 -17.66 -10.75
N LEU A 368 -0.87 -17.12 -11.96
CA LEU A 368 -1.57 -17.86 -13.01
C LEU A 368 -0.81 -19.09 -13.49
N ALA A 369 0.51 -18.99 -13.66
CA ALA A 369 1.33 -20.14 -14.04
C ALA A 369 1.25 -21.26 -12.99
N LEU A 370 1.15 -20.91 -11.70
CA LEU A 370 0.94 -21.88 -10.62
C LEU A 370 -0.44 -22.55 -10.70
N LEU A 371 -1.50 -21.79 -11.00
CA LEU A 371 -2.86 -22.32 -11.13
C LEU A 371 -3.02 -23.30 -12.31
N GLN A 372 -2.20 -23.15 -13.34
CA GLN A 372 -2.24 -24.02 -14.52
C GLN A 372 -1.50 -25.35 -14.33
N ARG A 373 -0.72 -25.50 -13.25
CA ARG A 373 -0.01 -26.75 -12.97
C ARG A 373 -0.99 -27.82 -12.47
N PRO A 374 -0.87 -29.09 -12.94
CA PRO A 374 -1.79 -30.18 -12.58
C PRO A 374 -1.91 -30.46 -11.08
N GLN A 375 -0.87 -30.15 -10.30
CA GLN A 375 -0.81 -30.43 -8.85
C GLN A 375 -1.62 -29.45 -8.00
N LEU A 376 -1.95 -28.27 -8.51
CA LEU A 376 -2.84 -27.28 -7.86
C LEU A 376 -4.24 -27.27 -8.50
N SER A 377 -4.54 -28.20 -9.39
CA SER A 377 -5.91 -28.42 -9.87
C SER A 377 -6.74 -28.92 -8.67
N VAL A 378 -7.19 -27.98 -7.85
CA VAL A 378 -8.19 -28.15 -6.79
C VAL A 378 -9.33 -28.96 -7.40
N GLY A 379 -9.34 -30.24 -7.14
CA GLY A 379 -10.36 -31.20 -7.49
C GLY A 379 -11.27 -30.84 -8.64
N ARG A 380 -10.83 -31.10 -9.91
CA ARG A 380 -11.76 -31.29 -11.00
C ARG A 380 -12.75 -32.35 -10.53
N ARG A 381 -13.99 -31.97 -10.28
CA ARG A 381 -15.07 -32.93 -10.02
C ARG A 381 -15.10 -33.91 -11.21
N ALA A 382 -14.64 -35.14 -10.97
CA ALA A 382 -15.12 -36.25 -11.74
C ALA A 382 -16.60 -36.37 -11.45
N ALA A 383 -17.40 -36.36 -12.51
CA ALA A 383 -18.83 -36.57 -12.45
C ALA A 383 -19.17 -37.93 -11.85
#